data_957691ae090a2b9efda2f184da9155d8
#
_entry.id   957691ae090a2b9efda2f184da9155d8
#
_cell.length_a   1.000
_cell.length_b   1.000
_cell.length_c   1.000
_cell.angle_alpha   90.00
_cell.angle_beta   90.00
_cell.angle_gamma   90.00
#
_symmetry.space_group_name_H-M   'P 1'
#
loop_
_entity.id
_entity.type
_entity.pdbx_description
1 polymer ?
#
loop_
_entity_poly.entity_id
_entity_poly.type
_entity_poly.pdbx_seq_one_letter_code
_entity_poly.pdbx_strand_id
1 'polypeptide(L)'
;MAKKEKEIKTNAMRLLEQKKISYMVHTYDGEEFHDGVSVADMLGQPHEIVYKTLVTVAKSKEHYVFVIPIEAELDLKKAARAVHEKSIEMLPLKDLTDLTGYVRGGCTCIGMKKQFPVVLDESAKQF
;
A
#
# COMPACT_ATOMS: atom_id res chain seq x y z
N MET A 1 -8.99 26.57 -20.54
CA MET A 1 -8.89 25.96 -20.32
C MET A 1 -8.63 25.67 -19.42
N ALA A 2 -9.10 25.51 -19.26
CA ALA A 2 -8.85 25.15 -18.20
C ALA A 2 -7.67 24.71 -18.08
N LYS A 3 -7.26 25.14 -17.49
CA LYS A 3 -6.21 24.74 -17.33
C LYS A 3 -6.26 23.47 -17.04
N LYS A 4 -5.78 22.79 -17.61
CA LYS A 4 -5.79 21.55 -17.34
C LYS A 4 -5.09 21.30 -16.17
N GLU A 5 -5.61 20.55 -15.29
CA GLU A 5 -4.97 20.21 -14.17
C GLU A 5 -3.82 19.42 -14.51
N LYS A 6 -2.67 19.70 -13.97
CA LYS A 6 -1.57 18.92 -14.18
C LYS A 6 -1.77 17.66 -13.54
N GLU A 7 -1.67 16.58 -14.23
CA GLU A 7 -1.79 15.29 -13.67
C GLU A 7 -0.55 15.04 -12.91
N ILE A 8 -0.65 14.73 -11.64
CA ILE A 8 0.48 14.40 -10.82
C ILE A 8 0.69 12.91 -10.87
N LYS A 9 1.80 12.47 -11.43
CA LYS A 9 2.09 11.05 -11.52
C LYS A 9 2.95 10.61 -10.37
N THR A 10 2.48 9.60 -9.65
CA THR A 10 3.26 9.02 -8.57
C THR A 10 4.31 8.10 -9.16
N ASN A 11 5.27 7.69 -8.33
CA ASN A 11 6.27 6.76 -8.75
C ASN A 11 5.65 5.43 -9.17
N ALA A 12 4.59 5.01 -8.47
CA ALA A 12 3.88 3.80 -8.81
C ALA A 12 3.27 3.90 -10.21
N MET A 13 2.66 5.04 -10.52
CA MET A 13 2.07 5.23 -11.84
C MET A 13 3.12 5.17 -12.93
N ARG A 14 4.28 5.81 -12.70
CA ARG A 14 5.34 5.78 -13.71
C ARG A 14 5.82 4.38 -13.95
N LEU A 15 5.97 3.60 -12.88
CA LEU A 15 6.44 2.23 -13.02
C LEU A 15 5.45 1.37 -13.78
N LEU A 16 4.16 1.53 -13.50
CA LEU A 16 3.13 0.79 -14.23
C LEU A 16 3.14 1.13 -15.71
N GLU A 17 3.33 2.41 -16.02
CA GLU A 17 3.39 2.84 -17.42
C GLU A 17 4.61 2.29 -18.12
N GLN A 18 5.74 2.25 -17.43
CA GLN A 18 6.95 1.67 -18.01
C GLN A 18 6.75 0.21 -18.36
N LYS A 19 5.99 -0.51 -17.56
CA LYS A 19 5.76 -1.93 -17.78
C LYS A 19 4.52 -2.18 -18.62
N LYS A 20 3.89 -1.11 -19.11
CA LYS A 20 2.72 -1.19 -19.96
C LYS A 20 1.55 -1.92 -19.31
N ILE A 21 1.38 -1.69 -18.01
CA ILE A 21 0.27 -2.25 -17.25
C ILE A 21 -0.83 -1.22 -17.18
N SER A 22 -2.03 -1.59 -17.63
CA SER A 22 -3.17 -0.68 -17.59
C SER A 22 -3.61 -0.42 -16.17
N TYR A 23 -4.04 0.79 -15.90
CA TYR A 23 -4.59 1.12 -14.59
C TYR A 23 -5.54 2.31 -14.73
N MET A 24 -6.37 2.51 -13.71
CA MET A 24 -7.25 3.64 -13.66
C MET A 24 -6.89 4.49 -12.47
N VAL A 25 -6.99 5.80 -12.62
CA VAL A 25 -6.71 6.73 -11.54
C VAL A 25 -8.02 7.23 -10.97
N HIS A 26 -8.17 7.10 -9.67
CA HIS A 26 -9.33 7.63 -8.97
C HIS A 26 -8.85 8.73 -8.04
N THR A 27 -9.56 9.84 -8.01
CA THR A 27 -9.18 10.95 -7.16
C THR A 27 -10.31 11.28 -6.20
N TYR A 28 -9.96 11.89 -5.09
CA TYR A 28 -10.93 12.29 -4.08
C TYR A 28 -10.40 13.55 -3.41
N ASP A 29 -11.29 14.20 -2.66
CA ASP A 29 -10.89 15.41 -1.98
C ASP A 29 -9.87 15.06 -0.91
N GLY A 30 -8.67 15.53 -1.06
CA GLY A 30 -7.56 15.17 -0.19
C GLY A 30 -7.16 16.20 0.83
N GLU A 31 -7.99 17.18 1.06
CA GLU A 31 -7.63 18.22 2.01
C GLU A 31 -7.54 17.68 3.42
N GLU A 32 -8.29 16.65 3.76
CA GLU A 32 -8.25 16.06 5.07
C GLU A 32 -7.78 14.64 4.96
N PHE A 33 -7.21 14.12 6.04
CA PHE A 33 -6.81 12.73 6.04
C PHE A 33 -8.03 11.83 6.02
N HIS A 34 -8.00 10.82 5.17
CA HIS A 34 -9.04 9.82 5.08
C HIS A 34 -8.40 8.45 5.18
N ASP A 35 -8.99 7.55 5.94
CA ASP A 35 -8.48 6.19 5.97
C ASP A 35 -8.97 5.45 4.72
N GLY A 36 -8.44 4.25 4.52
CA GLY A 36 -8.74 3.50 3.31
C GLY A 36 -10.20 3.13 3.14
N VAL A 37 -10.87 2.84 4.24
CA VAL A 37 -12.30 2.50 4.17
C VAL A 37 -13.10 3.71 3.71
N SER A 38 -12.81 4.88 4.28
CA SER A 38 -13.49 6.10 3.87
C SER A 38 -13.25 6.41 2.41
N VAL A 39 -12.03 6.21 1.93
CA VAL A 39 -11.71 6.45 0.53
C VAL A 39 -12.49 5.50 -0.36
N ALA A 40 -12.55 4.22 0.00
CA ALA A 40 -13.31 3.26 -0.78
C ALA A 40 -14.78 3.66 -0.88
N ASP A 41 -15.34 4.14 0.23
CA ASP A 41 -16.72 4.59 0.25
C ASP A 41 -16.92 5.81 -0.64
N MET A 42 -16.00 6.76 -0.58
CA MET A 42 -16.09 7.96 -1.42
C MET A 42 -16.02 7.62 -2.90
N LEU A 43 -15.27 6.60 -3.24
CA LEU A 43 -15.12 6.19 -4.63
C LEU A 43 -16.14 5.16 -5.07
N GLY A 44 -17.02 4.74 -4.16
CA GLY A 44 -18.05 3.75 -4.48
C GLY A 44 -17.49 2.37 -4.78
N GLN A 45 -16.36 2.02 -4.19
CA GLN A 45 -15.72 0.73 -4.45
C GLN A 45 -16.06 -0.28 -3.35
N PRO A 46 -16.34 -1.54 -3.73
CA PRO A 46 -16.55 -2.57 -2.71
C PRO A 46 -15.29 -2.74 -1.89
N HIS A 47 -15.45 -2.85 -0.58
CA HIS A 47 -14.28 -2.94 0.30
C HIS A 47 -13.44 -4.18 0.02
N GLU A 48 -14.04 -5.25 -0.45
CA GLU A 48 -13.30 -6.49 -0.66
C GLU A 48 -12.30 -6.43 -1.80
N ILE A 49 -12.40 -5.44 -2.69
CA ILE A 49 -11.43 -5.30 -3.77
C ILE A 49 -10.44 -4.16 -3.52
N VAL A 50 -10.53 -3.53 -2.35
CA VAL A 50 -9.63 -2.44 -2.01
C VAL A 50 -8.63 -2.96 -0.98
N TYR A 51 -7.37 -2.77 -1.24
CA TYR A 51 -6.29 -3.30 -0.41
C TYR A 51 -5.43 -2.19 0.15
N LYS A 52 -4.78 -2.47 1.25
CA LYS A 52 -3.84 -1.53 1.86
C LYS A 52 -2.48 -2.19 1.98
N THR A 53 -1.45 -1.36 1.99
CA THR A 53 -0.07 -1.80 2.05
C THR A 53 0.49 -1.47 3.42
N LEU A 54 0.97 -2.49 4.12
CA LEU A 54 1.52 -2.33 5.46
C LEU A 54 2.99 -2.71 5.46
N VAL A 55 3.82 -1.87 6.03
CA VAL A 55 5.25 -2.13 6.10
C VAL A 55 5.59 -2.57 7.51
N THR A 56 6.34 -3.64 7.61
CA THR A 56 6.68 -4.23 8.90
C THR A 56 8.18 -4.42 9.06
N VAL A 57 8.60 -4.65 10.29
CA VAL A 57 9.99 -4.95 10.56
C VAL A 57 10.03 -6.19 11.45
N ALA A 58 10.91 -7.12 11.10
CA ALA A 58 11.06 -8.34 11.86
C ALA A 58 12.12 -8.17 12.92
N LYS A 59 12.17 -9.12 13.86
CA LYS A 59 13.20 -9.13 14.88
C LYS A 59 14.58 -9.18 14.25
N SER A 60 14.71 -9.80 13.11
CA SER A 60 15.97 -9.87 12.38
C SER A 60 16.38 -8.55 11.76
N LYS A 61 15.52 -7.53 11.84
CA LYS A 61 15.70 -6.22 11.23
C LYS A 61 15.37 -6.21 9.74
N GLU A 62 14.95 -7.34 9.19
CA GLU A 62 14.48 -7.38 7.81
C GLU A 62 13.10 -6.77 7.73
N HIS A 63 12.79 -6.16 6.60
CA HIS A 63 11.49 -5.53 6.37
C HIS A 63 10.67 -6.34 5.40
N TYR A 64 9.36 -6.40 5.65
CA TYR A 64 8.43 -7.10 4.78
C TYR A 64 7.21 -6.23 4.56
N VAL A 65 6.62 -6.34 3.38
CA VAL A 65 5.46 -5.55 3.00
C VAL A 65 4.28 -6.50 2.83
N PHE A 66 3.19 -6.22 3.52
CA PHE A 66 1.99 -7.04 3.45
C PHE A 66 0.86 -6.23 2.81
N VAL A 67 0.19 -6.82 1.82
CA VAL A 67 -0.93 -6.17 1.14
C VAL A 67 -2.17 -6.99 1.48
N ILE A 68 -3.10 -6.37 2.19
CA ILE A 68 -4.28 -7.06 2.72
C ILE A 68 -5.53 -6.23 2.45
N PRO A 69 -6.73 -6.85 2.54
CA PRO A 69 -7.96 -6.11 2.31
C PRO A 69 -8.09 -4.93 3.26
N ILE A 70 -8.73 -3.88 2.80
CA ILE A 70 -8.77 -2.61 3.51
C ILE A 70 -9.41 -2.72 4.90
N GLU A 71 -10.34 -3.64 5.08
CA GLU A 71 -10.99 -3.80 6.37
C GLU A 71 -10.29 -4.79 7.29
N ALA A 72 -9.30 -5.49 6.79
CA ALA A 72 -8.64 -6.52 7.58
C ALA A 72 -7.57 -5.91 8.48
N GLU A 73 -7.21 -6.67 9.52
CA GLU A 73 -6.09 -6.31 10.35
C GLU A 73 -5.03 -7.38 10.17
N LEU A 74 -3.79 -6.97 10.16
CA LEU A 74 -2.69 -7.92 9.96
C LEU A 74 -2.49 -8.74 11.23
N ASP A 75 -2.57 -10.06 11.06
CA ASP A 75 -2.27 -10.99 12.15
C ASP A 75 -0.76 -11.12 12.20
N LEU A 76 -0.12 -10.46 13.14
CA LEU A 76 1.35 -10.39 13.17
C LEU A 76 2.00 -11.74 13.38
N LYS A 77 1.37 -12.64 14.13
CA LYS A 77 1.93 -13.97 14.32
C LYS A 77 1.87 -14.78 13.04
N LYS A 78 0.75 -14.71 12.36
CA LYS A 78 0.59 -15.42 11.10
C LYS A 78 1.53 -14.83 10.04
N ALA A 79 1.69 -13.52 10.04
CA ALA A 79 2.60 -12.85 9.12
C ALA A 79 4.03 -13.32 9.36
N ALA A 80 4.44 -13.40 10.61
CA ALA A 80 5.80 -13.86 10.94
C ALA A 80 6.02 -15.29 10.43
N ARG A 81 5.03 -16.15 10.61
CA ARG A 81 5.15 -17.52 10.12
C ARG A 81 5.25 -17.56 8.61
N ALA A 82 4.49 -16.70 7.94
CA ALA A 82 4.48 -16.70 6.47
C ALA A 82 5.84 -16.36 5.88
N VAL A 83 6.63 -15.56 6.58
CA VAL A 83 7.96 -15.15 6.09
C VAL A 83 9.09 -15.81 6.88
N HIS A 84 8.76 -16.78 7.73
CA HIS A 84 9.76 -17.55 8.50
C HIS A 84 10.58 -16.68 9.46
N GLU A 85 9.92 -15.72 10.09
CA GLU A 85 10.54 -14.87 11.08
C GLU A 85 10.00 -15.21 12.46
N LYS A 86 10.77 -14.91 13.49
CA LYS A 86 10.34 -15.17 14.85
C LYS A 86 9.23 -14.23 15.26
N SER A 87 9.33 -12.98 14.91
CA SER A 87 8.30 -12.01 15.21
C SER A 87 8.37 -10.85 14.27
N ILE A 88 7.24 -10.20 14.10
CA ILE A 88 7.09 -9.05 13.22
C ILE A 88 6.29 -7.98 13.95
N GLU A 89 6.67 -6.73 13.74
CA GLU A 89 5.94 -5.58 14.27
C GLU A 89 5.70 -4.60 13.16
N MET A 90 4.70 -3.74 13.33
CA MET A 90 4.48 -2.66 12.37
C MET A 90 5.67 -1.71 12.43
N LEU A 91 6.09 -1.23 11.27
CA LEU A 91 7.17 -0.25 11.22
C LEU A 91 6.71 1.04 11.86
N PRO A 92 7.53 1.66 12.71
CA PRO A 92 7.15 2.95 13.29
C PRO A 92 6.86 3.96 12.20
N LEU A 93 5.80 4.72 12.38
CA LEU A 93 5.36 5.66 11.37
C LEU A 93 6.44 6.67 11.00
N LYS A 94 7.24 7.08 11.96
CA LYS A 94 8.29 8.05 11.72
C LYS A 94 9.34 7.55 10.74
N ASP A 95 9.46 6.23 10.58
CA ASP A 95 10.47 5.66 9.70
C ASP A 95 9.94 5.36 8.30
N LEU A 96 8.62 5.48 8.10
CA LEU A 96 7.99 5.02 6.88
C LEU A 96 8.49 5.74 5.63
N THR A 97 8.51 7.07 5.67
CA THR A 97 8.85 7.83 4.47
C THR A 97 10.32 7.66 4.10
N ASP A 98 11.20 7.64 5.10
CA ASP A 98 12.62 7.45 4.82
C ASP A 98 12.87 6.08 4.20
N LEU A 99 12.14 5.07 4.65
CA LEU A 99 12.36 3.73 4.16
C LEU A 99 11.73 3.49 2.80
N THR A 100 10.52 3.98 2.57
CA THR A 100 9.75 3.64 1.39
C THR A 100 9.63 4.75 0.36
N GLY A 101 9.77 6.00 0.77
CA GLY A 101 9.53 7.15 -0.09
C GLY A 101 8.06 7.56 -0.12
N TYR A 102 7.19 6.85 0.61
CA TYR A 102 5.77 7.17 0.65
C TYR A 102 5.37 7.61 2.05
N VAL A 103 4.22 8.28 2.13
CA VAL A 103 3.71 8.76 3.41
C VAL A 103 2.55 7.89 3.86
N ARG A 104 2.17 8.02 5.12
CA ARG A 104 1.02 7.29 5.65
C ARG A 104 -0.20 7.59 4.81
N GLY A 105 -0.95 6.56 4.48
CA GLY A 105 -2.15 6.71 3.66
C GLY A 105 -1.87 6.76 2.18
N GLY A 106 -0.60 6.90 1.80
CA GLY A 106 -0.24 6.93 0.39
C GLY A 106 0.82 5.89 0.03
N CYS A 107 0.97 4.87 0.86
CA CYS A 107 2.01 3.88 0.64
C CYS A 107 1.53 2.71 -0.20
N THR A 108 2.32 2.32 -1.18
CA THR A 108 2.03 1.16 -2.00
C THR A 108 3.32 0.35 -2.12
N CYS A 109 3.19 -0.93 -2.42
CA CYS A 109 4.36 -1.78 -2.62
C CYS A 109 5.03 -1.52 -3.97
N ILE A 110 4.39 -0.76 -4.83
CA ILE A 110 4.91 -0.49 -6.17
C ILE A 110 5.77 0.76 -6.14
N GLY A 111 7.02 0.63 -6.57
CA GLY A 111 7.88 1.79 -6.70
C GLY A 111 8.46 2.34 -5.42
N MET A 112 8.61 1.52 -4.39
CA MET A 112 9.26 1.94 -3.16
C MET A 112 10.73 2.24 -3.42
N LYS A 113 11.31 3.11 -2.59
CA LYS A 113 12.72 3.45 -2.68
C LYS A 113 13.59 2.21 -2.68
N LYS A 114 13.22 1.22 -1.89
CA LYS A 114 13.94 -0.02 -1.80
C LYS A 114 12.96 -1.15 -1.98
N GLN A 115 13.38 -2.20 -2.66
CA GLN A 115 12.50 -3.32 -2.90
C GLN A 115 12.54 -4.26 -1.72
N PHE A 116 11.39 -4.56 -1.16
CA PHE A 116 11.28 -5.49 -0.05
C PHE A 116 10.40 -6.66 -0.47
N PRO A 117 10.51 -7.81 0.19
CA PRO A 117 9.60 -8.91 -0.10
C PRO A 117 8.16 -8.48 0.15
N VAL A 118 7.27 -8.82 -0.77
CA VAL A 118 5.85 -8.45 -0.67
C VAL A 118 5.03 -9.71 -0.52
N VAL A 119 4.14 -9.71 0.48
CA VAL A 119 3.24 -10.83 0.73
C VAL A 119 1.83 -10.32 0.46
N LEU A 120 1.14 -10.95 -0.48
CA LEU A 120 -0.20 -10.56 -0.88
C LEU A 120 -1.21 -11.51 -0.27
N ASP A 121 -2.25 -10.97 0.34
CA ASP A 121 -3.29 -11.81 0.92
C ASP A 121 -3.91 -12.69 -0.16
N GLU A 122 -4.18 -13.96 0.18
CA GLU A 122 -4.63 -14.87 -0.86
C GLU A 122 -6.02 -14.53 -1.40
N SER A 123 -6.80 -13.72 -0.69
CA SER A 123 -8.09 -13.29 -1.21
C SER A 123 -7.95 -12.56 -2.54
N ALA A 124 -6.78 -11.96 -2.80
CA ALA A 124 -6.56 -11.24 -4.03
C ALA A 124 -6.63 -12.12 -5.27
N LYS A 125 -6.49 -13.45 -5.07
CA LYS A 125 -6.58 -14.37 -6.21
C LYS A 125 -7.95 -14.38 -6.85
N GLN A 126 -8.95 -13.87 -6.14
CA GLN A 126 -10.31 -13.87 -6.65
C GLN A 126 -10.59 -12.72 -7.60
N PHE A 127 -9.70 -11.78 -7.73
CA PHE A 127 -9.96 -10.57 -8.51
C PHE A 127 -8.93 -10.33 -9.60
#